data_c7595a029cede5b904ca9c0eb0d96fee
#
_entry.id   c7595a029cede5b904ca9c0eb0d96fee
#
_cell.length_a   1.000
_cell.length_b   1.000
_cell.length_c   1.000
_cell.angle_alpha   90.00
_cell.angle_beta   90.00
_cell.angle_gamma   90.00
#
_symmetry.space_group_name_H-M   'P 1'
#
loop_
_entity.id
_entity.type
_entity.pdbx_description
1 polymer ?
#
loop_
_entity_poly.entity_id
_entity_poly.type
_entity_poly.pdbx_seq_one_letter_code
_entity_poly.pdbx_strand_id
1 'polypeptide(L)'
;MIFIKKRVIVFKKHSIMKQKLLLEMLSTTIQELRANGQWGTAHVYRSARNSFSTFNNNKDIPFYKLDPNLLKSFEIYLRQRKCSWNTVSTYMKVLRAIYNRAVDNGYALYVPRLFKHVHTSVCADQRRALEVSDIGNLLCETEKASSCGSLSIELQTTKNIFALMFLLRGIPFVDLAYLRKADIQGNTLRYRRRKTGRLLTVMLTPDAMKLIRIVAKTKPESPYLFPFLSSPEGTEAAYHEYQSSLRMFNYRLSRLKKYMKTADHLSSYTVR
;
A
#
# COMPACT_ATOMS: atom_id res chain seq x y z
N MET A 1 -27.25 -42.82 -18.24
CA MET A 1 -27.77 -42.78 -16.85
C MET A 1 -26.77 -42.31 -15.79
N ILE A 2 -25.45 -42.42 -16.00
CA ILE A 2 -24.40 -42.03 -15.04
C ILE A 2 -24.19 -40.50 -14.98
N PHE A 3 -24.36 -39.77 -16.09
CA PHE A 3 -24.18 -38.31 -16.13
C PHE A 3 -25.27 -37.53 -15.40
N ILE A 4 -26.49 -38.04 -15.34
CA ILE A 4 -27.63 -37.38 -14.66
C ILE A 4 -27.47 -37.52 -13.14
N LYS A 5 -26.97 -38.66 -12.63
CA LYS A 5 -26.71 -38.84 -11.18
C LYS A 5 -25.63 -37.92 -10.64
N LYS A 6 -24.55 -37.66 -11.39
CA LYS A 6 -23.51 -36.70 -10.96
C LYS A 6 -24.02 -35.26 -10.86
N ARG A 7 -24.86 -34.79 -11.79
CA ARG A 7 -25.47 -33.46 -11.72
C ARG A 7 -26.42 -33.30 -10.52
N VAL A 8 -27.24 -34.30 -10.25
CA VAL A 8 -28.19 -34.30 -9.12
C VAL A 8 -27.48 -34.31 -7.76
N ILE A 9 -26.34 -35.03 -7.65
CA ILE A 9 -25.53 -35.06 -6.42
C ILE A 9 -24.84 -33.69 -6.20
N VAL A 10 -24.39 -33.04 -7.25
CA VAL A 10 -23.80 -31.71 -7.17
C VAL A 10 -24.86 -30.68 -6.77
N PHE A 11 -26.07 -30.75 -7.33
CA PHE A 11 -27.19 -29.85 -6.95
C PHE A 11 -27.66 -30.10 -5.50
N LYS A 12 -27.75 -31.34 -5.02
CA LYS A 12 -28.10 -31.64 -3.61
C LYS A 12 -27.00 -31.19 -2.63
N LYS A 13 -25.72 -31.24 -2.98
CA LYS A 13 -24.65 -30.71 -2.15
C LYS A 13 -24.71 -29.17 -2.05
N HIS A 14 -25.14 -28.45 -3.07
CA HIS A 14 -25.33 -27.00 -3.03
C HIS A 14 -26.46 -26.54 -2.11
N SER A 15 -27.49 -27.38 -1.95
CA SER A 15 -28.65 -27.05 -1.10
C SER A 15 -28.39 -27.14 0.41
N ILE A 16 -27.28 -27.78 0.82
CA ILE A 16 -26.92 -27.95 2.24
C ILE A 16 -25.82 -26.97 2.68
N MET A 17 -25.15 -26.31 1.73
CA MET A 17 -24.10 -25.34 2.06
C MET A 17 -24.76 -24.03 2.53
N LYS A 18 -24.31 -23.53 3.70
CA LYS A 18 -24.66 -22.16 4.12
C LYS A 18 -24.31 -21.20 2.98
N GLN A 19 -25.33 -20.63 2.35
CA GLN A 19 -25.11 -19.68 1.25
C GLN A 19 -24.54 -18.39 1.83
N LYS A 20 -23.27 -18.15 1.59
CA LYS A 20 -22.65 -16.84 1.80
C LYS A 20 -22.25 -16.27 0.45
N LEU A 21 -22.52 -14.98 0.23
CA LEU A 21 -22.26 -14.33 -1.05
C LEU A 21 -20.85 -13.72 -1.07
N LEU A 22 -20.30 -13.49 -2.26
CA LEU A 22 -18.93 -13.01 -2.47
C LEU A 22 -18.70 -11.62 -1.86
N LEU A 23 -19.57 -10.64 -2.17
CA LEU A 23 -19.41 -9.26 -1.67
C LEU A 23 -19.70 -9.17 -0.17
N GLU A 24 -20.63 -9.98 0.33
CA GLU A 24 -20.90 -10.11 1.77
C GLU A 24 -19.65 -10.62 2.50
N MET A 25 -19.03 -11.67 2.01
CA MET A 25 -17.82 -12.23 2.63
C MET A 25 -16.63 -11.28 2.56
N LEU A 26 -16.48 -10.54 1.45
CA LEU A 26 -15.51 -9.44 1.33
C LEU A 26 -15.77 -8.37 2.41
N SER A 27 -17.03 -7.99 2.62
CA SER A 27 -17.41 -6.98 3.60
C SER A 27 -17.09 -7.43 5.03
N THR A 28 -17.43 -8.67 5.38
CA THR A 28 -17.07 -9.28 6.68
C THR A 28 -15.56 -9.28 6.89
N THR A 29 -14.80 -9.71 5.89
CA THR A 29 -13.33 -9.74 5.95
C THR A 29 -12.73 -8.34 6.11
N ILE A 30 -13.29 -7.32 5.44
CA ILE A 30 -12.88 -5.92 5.60
C ILE A 30 -13.09 -5.45 7.04
N GLN A 31 -14.22 -5.81 7.66
CA GLN A 31 -14.50 -5.46 9.07
C GLN A 31 -13.50 -6.14 10.03
N GLU A 32 -13.21 -7.42 9.83
CA GLU A 32 -12.21 -8.16 10.62
C GLU A 32 -10.80 -7.53 10.48
N LEU A 33 -10.39 -7.19 9.26
CA LEU A 33 -9.11 -6.53 9.01
C LEU A 33 -9.02 -5.16 9.71
N ARG A 34 -10.11 -4.40 9.72
CA ARG A 34 -10.19 -3.12 10.45
C ARG A 34 -10.11 -3.31 11.95
N ALA A 35 -10.86 -4.26 12.51
CA ALA A 35 -10.82 -4.60 13.93
C ALA A 35 -9.41 -5.00 14.39
N ASN A 36 -8.65 -5.64 13.49
CA ASN A 36 -7.25 -6.03 13.73
C ASN A 36 -6.22 -4.90 13.39
N GLY A 37 -6.66 -3.67 13.14
CA GLY A 37 -5.77 -2.55 12.81
C GLY A 37 -5.06 -2.66 11.45
N GLN A 38 -5.46 -3.60 10.59
CA GLN A 38 -4.85 -3.83 9.27
C GLN A 38 -5.46 -2.93 8.18
N TRP A 39 -5.48 -1.63 8.44
CA TRP A 39 -6.15 -0.60 7.62
C TRP A 39 -5.72 -0.60 6.16
N GLY A 40 -4.42 -0.80 5.90
CA GLY A 40 -3.89 -0.85 4.53
C GLY A 40 -4.43 -2.03 3.74
N THR A 41 -4.48 -3.22 4.35
CA THR A 41 -5.05 -4.43 3.74
C THR A 41 -6.57 -4.27 3.56
N ALA A 42 -7.27 -3.77 4.58
CA ALA A 42 -8.69 -3.47 4.50
C ALA A 42 -9.04 -2.51 3.36
N HIS A 43 -8.19 -1.49 3.12
CA HIS A 43 -8.35 -0.57 1.99
C HIS A 43 -8.24 -1.28 0.64
N VAL A 44 -7.27 -2.17 0.46
CA VAL A 44 -7.10 -2.95 -0.78
C VAL A 44 -8.30 -3.87 -1.01
N TYR A 45 -8.77 -4.57 0.01
CA TYR A 45 -9.95 -5.43 -0.06
C TYR A 45 -11.21 -4.64 -0.42
N ARG A 46 -11.40 -3.46 0.20
CA ARG A 46 -12.51 -2.55 -0.12
C ARG A 46 -12.46 -2.07 -1.57
N SER A 47 -11.28 -1.73 -2.07
CA SER A 47 -11.12 -1.30 -3.47
C SER A 47 -11.44 -2.43 -4.45
N ALA A 48 -10.99 -3.66 -4.19
CA ALA A 48 -11.32 -4.83 -4.99
C ALA A 48 -12.83 -5.14 -4.95
N ARG A 49 -13.44 -5.10 -3.75
CA ARG A 49 -14.88 -5.29 -3.55
C ARG A 49 -15.70 -4.28 -4.37
N ASN A 50 -15.38 -3.00 -4.24
CA ASN A 50 -16.11 -1.94 -4.95
C ASN A 50 -15.96 -2.07 -6.46
N SER A 51 -14.76 -2.40 -6.95
CA SER A 51 -14.52 -2.61 -8.37
C SER A 51 -15.31 -3.80 -8.93
N PHE A 52 -15.36 -4.92 -8.19
CA PHE A 52 -16.15 -6.08 -8.56
C PHE A 52 -17.66 -5.80 -8.47
N SER A 53 -18.11 -5.09 -7.45
CA SER A 53 -19.51 -4.65 -7.32
C SER A 53 -19.96 -3.82 -8.51
N THR A 54 -19.16 -2.82 -8.91
CA THR A 54 -19.46 -2.00 -10.10
C THR A 54 -19.48 -2.84 -11.38
N PHE A 55 -18.53 -3.75 -11.55
CA PHE A 55 -18.48 -4.70 -12.68
C PHE A 55 -19.76 -5.55 -12.76
N ASN A 56 -20.26 -6.00 -11.64
CA ASN A 56 -21.46 -6.86 -11.58
C ASN A 56 -22.75 -6.09 -11.31
N ASN A 57 -22.82 -4.80 -11.71
CA ASN A 57 -24.02 -3.94 -11.56
C ASN A 57 -24.56 -3.90 -10.13
N ASN A 58 -23.68 -3.88 -9.13
CA ASN A 58 -23.97 -3.87 -7.69
C ASN A 58 -24.76 -5.11 -7.20
N LYS A 59 -24.81 -6.17 -8.00
CA LYS A 59 -25.41 -7.44 -7.59
C LYS A 59 -24.35 -8.34 -6.95
N ASP A 60 -24.67 -8.95 -5.82
CA ASP A 60 -23.81 -9.97 -5.21
C ASP A 60 -23.99 -11.32 -5.91
N ILE A 61 -23.00 -12.20 -5.82
CA ILE A 61 -23.04 -13.52 -6.43
C ILE A 61 -22.69 -14.62 -5.43
N PRO A 62 -23.34 -15.78 -5.52
CA PRO A 62 -22.90 -16.97 -4.79
C PRO A 62 -21.60 -17.50 -5.39
N PHE A 63 -20.77 -18.15 -4.56
CA PHE A 63 -19.46 -18.64 -4.96
C PHE A 63 -19.49 -19.64 -6.12
N TYR A 64 -20.55 -20.39 -6.31
CA TYR A 64 -20.66 -21.33 -7.45
C TYR A 64 -20.75 -20.65 -8.81
N LYS A 65 -21.10 -19.34 -8.85
CA LYS A 65 -21.08 -18.52 -10.06
C LYS A 65 -19.69 -17.92 -10.35
N LEU A 66 -18.75 -18.04 -9.42
CA LEU A 66 -17.39 -17.57 -9.64
C LEU A 66 -16.64 -18.61 -10.48
N ASP A 67 -16.66 -18.43 -11.78
CA ASP A 67 -16.04 -19.32 -12.77
C ASP A 67 -14.88 -18.64 -13.52
N PRO A 68 -14.06 -19.38 -14.30
CA PRO A 68 -12.96 -18.81 -15.06
C PRO A 68 -13.38 -17.72 -16.06
N ASN A 69 -14.59 -17.82 -16.66
CA ASN A 69 -15.08 -16.88 -17.65
C ASN A 69 -15.44 -15.54 -16.98
N LEU A 70 -16.13 -15.58 -15.84
CA LEU A 70 -16.46 -14.38 -15.07
C LEU A 70 -15.17 -13.67 -14.60
N LEU A 71 -14.18 -14.42 -14.10
CA LEU A 71 -12.90 -13.86 -13.70
C LEU A 71 -12.16 -13.22 -14.87
N LYS A 72 -12.19 -13.84 -16.05
CA LYS A 72 -11.58 -13.28 -17.26
C LYS A 72 -12.32 -12.02 -17.74
N SER A 73 -13.65 -12.03 -17.69
CA SER A 73 -14.45 -10.85 -18.00
C SER A 73 -14.16 -9.68 -17.05
N PHE A 74 -13.98 -9.95 -15.76
CA PHE A 74 -13.58 -8.95 -14.78
C PHE A 74 -12.15 -8.42 -15.05
N GLU A 75 -11.20 -9.27 -15.46
CA GLU A 75 -9.87 -8.83 -15.89
C GLU A 75 -9.95 -7.85 -17.08
N ILE A 76 -10.73 -8.21 -18.10
CA ILE A 76 -10.95 -7.36 -19.29
C ILE A 76 -11.55 -6.02 -18.88
N TYR A 77 -12.58 -6.03 -18.04
CA TYR A 77 -13.20 -4.82 -17.50
C TYR A 77 -12.20 -3.91 -16.79
N LEU A 78 -11.32 -4.48 -15.92
CA LEU A 78 -10.29 -3.70 -15.26
C LEU A 78 -9.30 -3.07 -16.24
N ARG A 79 -8.92 -3.80 -17.29
CA ARG A 79 -8.02 -3.30 -18.35
C ARG A 79 -8.67 -2.19 -19.18
N GLN A 80 -9.94 -2.32 -19.51
CA GLN A 80 -10.71 -1.26 -20.18
C GLN A 80 -10.76 0.02 -19.34
N ARG A 81 -10.81 -0.09 -18.02
CA ARG A 81 -10.69 1.03 -17.08
C ARG A 81 -9.24 1.52 -16.88
N LYS A 82 -8.31 1.10 -17.72
CA LYS A 82 -6.88 1.48 -17.69
C LYS A 82 -6.17 1.13 -16.37
N CYS A 83 -6.66 0.15 -15.61
CA CYS A 83 -5.95 -0.35 -14.44
C CYS A 83 -4.61 -0.97 -14.85
N SER A 84 -3.55 -0.70 -14.08
CA SER A 84 -2.26 -1.35 -14.29
C SER A 84 -2.35 -2.86 -14.06
N TRP A 85 -1.44 -3.64 -14.65
CA TRP A 85 -1.36 -5.09 -14.42
C TRP A 85 -1.15 -5.45 -12.94
N ASN A 86 -0.42 -4.62 -12.19
CA ASN A 86 -0.24 -4.81 -10.75
C ASN A 86 -1.54 -4.60 -9.97
N THR A 87 -2.39 -3.65 -10.40
CA THR A 87 -3.74 -3.46 -9.82
C THR A 87 -4.64 -4.66 -10.12
N VAL A 88 -4.65 -5.14 -11.38
CA VAL A 88 -5.40 -6.33 -11.80
C VAL A 88 -4.98 -7.54 -10.96
N SER A 89 -3.65 -7.80 -10.89
CA SER A 89 -3.10 -8.89 -10.08
C SER A 89 -3.50 -8.79 -8.61
N THR A 90 -3.50 -7.59 -8.05
CA THR A 90 -3.88 -7.36 -6.65
C THR A 90 -5.34 -7.73 -6.42
N TYR A 91 -6.24 -7.29 -7.28
CA TYR A 91 -7.67 -7.60 -7.15
C TYR A 91 -7.96 -9.09 -7.36
N MET A 92 -7.29 -9.73 -8.35
CA MET A 92 -7.41 -11.18 -8.54
C MET A 92 -6.90 -11.97 -7.34
N LYS A 93 -5.82 -11.53 -6.69
CA LYS A 93 -5.30 -12.14 -5.45
C LYS A 93 -6.27 -11.99 -4.29
N VAL A 94 -6.95 -10.85 -4.16
CA VAL A 94 -7.99 -10.64 -3.15
C VAL A 94 -9.15 -11.61 -3.38
N LEU A 95 -9.67 -11.69 -4.63
CA LEU A 95 -10.75 -12.63 -4.96
C LEU A 95 -10.33 -14.08 -4.68
N ARG A 96 -9.10 -14.47 -5.02
CA ARG A 96 -8.58 -15.81 -4.74
C ARG A 96 -8.49 -16.09 -3.24
N ALA A 97 -8.03 -15.13 -2.44
CA ALA A 97 -7.95 -15.28 -0.99
C ALA A 97 -9.34 -15.46 -0.37
N ILE A 98 -10.32 -14.68 -0.81
CA ILE A 98 -11.72 -14.81 -0.34
C ILE A 98 -12.33 -16.14 -0.80
N TYR A 99 -12.10 -16.56 -2.05
CA TYR A 99 -12.57 -17.85 -2.54
C TYR A 99 -11.99 -19.03 -1.72
N ASN A 100 -10.67 -19.04 -1.48
CA ASN A 100 -10.04 -20.08 -0.67
C ASN A 100 -10.62 -20.10 0.75
N ARG A 101 -10.79 -18.93 1.37
CA ARG A 101 -11.44 -18.82 2.68
C ARG A 101 -12.89 -19.34 2.66
N ALA A 102 -13.62 -19.12 1.56
CA ALA A 102 -14.97 -19.64 1.40
C ALA A 102 -14.97 -21.17 1.29
N VAL A 103 -13.98 -21.76 0.61
CA VAL A 103 -13.79 -23.22 0.54
C VAL A 103 -13.48 -23.78 1.92
N ASP A 104 -12.53 -23.19 2.64
CA ASP A 104 -12.12 -23.63 3.99
C ASP A 104 -13.29 -23.59 4.98
N ASN A 105 -14.19 -22.61 4.85
CA ASN A 105 -15.39 -22.47 5.68
C ASN A 105 -16.61 -23.26 5.17
N GLY A 106 -16.49 -24.03 4.09
CA GLY A 106 -17.58 -24.81 3.52
C GLY A 106 -18.66 -24.00 2.80
N TYR A 107 -18.38 -22.74 2.41
CA TYR A 107 -19.29 -21.89 1.62
C TYR A 107 -19.12 -22.05 0.11
N ALA A 108 -18.01 -22.66 -0.32
CA ALA A 108 -17.72 -22.94 -1.73
C ALA A 108 -17.13 -24.34 -1.90
N LEU A 109 -17.39 -24.96 -3.07
CA LEU A 109 -16.67 -26.18 -3.46
C LEU A 109 -15.33 -25.80 -4.08
N TYR A 110 -14.29 -26.58 -3.78
CA TYR A 110 -12.98 -26.37 -4.39
C TYR A 110 -13.02 -26.68 -5.90
N VAL A 111 -12.65 -25.70 -6.71
CA VAL A 111 -12.47 -25.84 -8.16
C VAL A 111 -10.98 -25.72 -8.48
N PRO A 112 -10.34 -26.82 -8.95
CA PRO A 112 -8.94 -26.80 -9.29
C PRO A 112 -8.64 -25.73 -10.36
N ARG A 113 -7.56 -24.97 -10.16
CA ARG A 113 -7.04 -24.01 -11.15
C ARG A 113 -8.03 -22.88 -11.56
N LEU A 114 -9.02 -22.53 -10.72
CA LEU A 114 -10.01 -21.49 -10.99
C LEU A 114 -9.38 -20.18 -11.49
N PHE A 115 -8.24 -19.77 -10.93
CA PHE A 115 -7.53 -18.54 -11.27
C PHE A 115 -6.37 -18.71 -12.27
N LYS A 116 -6.29 -19.87 -12.99
CA LYS A 116 -5.16 -20.16 -13.89
C LYS A 116 -5.05 -19.18 -15.06
N HIS A 117 -6.17 -18.73 -15.60
CA HIS A 117 -6.23 -17.95 -16.84
C HIS A 117 -6.33 -16.44 -16.63
N VAL A 118 -6.17 -15.95 -15.38
CA VAL A 118 -6.15 -14.53 -15.05
C VAL A 118 -4.80 -14.11 -14.51
N HIS A 119 -4.47 -12.83 -14.69
CA HIS A 119 -3.19 -12.28 -14.28
C HIS A 119 -3.10 -12.16 -12.76
N THR A 120 -2.23 -12.95 -12.15
CA THR A 120 -1.94 -12.93 -10.71
C THR A 120 -0.46 -12.74 -10.39
N SER A 121 0.39 -12.53 -11.41
CA SER A 121 1.82 -12.25 -11.26
C SER A 121 2.05 -10.78 -10.92
N VAL A 122 3.28 -10.46 -10.53
CA VAL A 122 3.74 -9.08 -10.36
C VAL A 122 4.56 -8.73 -11.58
N CYS A 123 4.15 -7.70 -12.34
CA CYS A 123 5.01 -7.11 -13.35
C CYS A 123 6.07 -6.30 -12.60
N ALA A 124 7.34 -6.59 -12.88
CA ALA A 124 8.43 -5.74 -12.41
C ALA A 124 8.27 -4.37 -13.07
N ASP A 125 7.89 -3.37 -12.29
CA ASP A 125 7.94 -1.98 -12.74
C ASP A 125 9.40 -1.59 -12.99
N GLN A 126 9.62 -0.64 -13.89
CA GLN A 126 10.92 -0.03 -14.11
C GLN A 126 11.54 0.40 -12.77
N ARG A 127 12.84 0.18 -12.64
CA ARG A 127 13.59 0.66 -11.48
C ARG A 127 13.40 2.17 -11.38
N ARG A 128 12.81 2.63 -10.28
CA ARG A 128 12.55 4.06 -10.02
C ARG A 128 13.60 4.67 -9.09
N ALA A 129 14.71 3.97 -8.86
CA ALA A 129 15.80 4.47 -8.05
C ALA A 129 16.47 5.64 -8.78
N LEU A 130 16.71 6.73 -8.06
CA LEU A 130 17.52 7.84 -8.55
C LEU A 130 18.99 7.41 -8.61
N GLU A 131 19.74 7.98 -9.54
CA GLU A 131 21.19 7.84 -9.54
C GLU A 131 21.82 8.58 -8.36
N VAL A 132 22.98 8.11 -7.93
CA VAL A 132 23.69 8.70 -6.77
C VAL A 132 24.04 10.17 -7.03
N SER A 133 24.35 10.52 -8.28
CA SER A 133 24.59 11.89 -8.73
C SER A 133 23.39 12.81 -8.50
N ASP A 134 22.17 12.35 -8.79
CA ASP A 134 20.94 13.11 -8.59
C ASP A 134 20.68 13.37 -7.10
N ILE A 135 20.97 12.38 -6.28
CA ILE A 135 20.86 12.52 -4.83
C ILE A 135 21.94 13.44 -4.27
N GLY A 136 23.16 13.35 -4.81
CA GLY A 136 24.28 14.25 -4.48
C GLY A 136 23.92 15.71 -4.76
N ASN A 137 23.40 16.01 -5.94
CA ASN A 137 22.91 17.33 -6.29
C ASN A 137 21.79 17.82 -5.34
N LEU A 138 20.90 16.92 -4.93
CA LEU A 138 19.82 17.22 -3.99
C LEU A 138 20.35 17.57 -2.59
N LEU A 139 21.44 16.94 -2.17
CA LEU A 139 22.11 17.21 -0.89
C LEU A 139 23.00 18.46 -0.95
N CYS A 140 23.75 18.66 -2.04
CA CYS A 140 24.74 19.74 -2.17
C CYS A 140 24.11 21.11 -2.49
N GLU A 141 22.97 21.17 -3.18
CA GLU A 141 22.27 22.43 -3.47
C GLU A 141 21.72 23.14 -2.20
N THR A 142 21.89 22.55 -1.02
CA THR A 142 21.55 23.21 0.24
C THR A 142 22.41 24.43 0.54
N GLU A 143 23.61 24.55 -0.04
CA GLU A 143 24.54 25.66 0.23
C GLU A 143 24.64 26.72 -0.89
N LYS A 144 24.18 26.39 -2.12
CA LYS A 144 24.33 27.27 -3.29
C LYS A 144 23.01 27.90 -3.79
N ALA A 145 21.95 27.89 -3.02
CA ALA A 145 20.62 28.40 -3.40
C ALA A 145 20.54 29.96 -3.47
N SER A 146 21.65 30.64 -3.74
CA SER A 146 21.67 32.12 -3.86
C SER A 146 21.29 32.64 -5.26
N SER A 147 21.08 31.78 -6.25
CA SER A 147 20.87 32.21 -7.63
C SER A 147 19.58 31.74 -8.33
N CYS A 148 18.74 30.93 -7.71
CA CYS A 148 17.44 30.57 -8.28
C CYS A 148 16.39 30.62 -7.16
N GLY A 149 15.42 31.52 -7.24
CA GLY A 149 14.37 31.89 -6.31
C GLY A 149 14.20 30.99 -5.07
N SER A 150 14.18 31.62 -3.91
CA SER A 150 14.04 30.94 -2.61
C SER A 150 12.91 29.87 -2.64
N LEU A 151 13.27 28.60 -2.43
CA LEU A 151 12.30 27.53 -2.24
C LEU A 151 11.36 27.87 -1.06
N SER A 152 10.07 27.67 -1.23
CA SER A 152 9.16 27.84 -0.10
C SER A 152 9.58 26.91 1.06
N ILE A 153 9.30 27.32 2.29
CA ILE A 153 9.61 26.56 3.52
C ILE A 153 9.09 25.12 3.42
N GLU A 154 7.93 24.93 2.80
CA GLU A 154 7.31 23.61 2.61
C GLU A 154 8.11 22.72 1.65
N LEU A 155 8.61 23.27 0.55
CA LEU A 155 9.44 22.54 -0.40
C LEU A 155 10.81 22.24 0.19
N GLN A 156 11.38 23.15 0.95
CA GLN A 156 12.63 22.93 1.67
C GLN A 156 12.48 21.81 2.73
N THR A 157 11.39 21.81 3.48
CA THR A 157 11.08 20.74 4.45
C THR A 157 10.92 19.41 3.73
N THR A 158 10.23 19.38 2.58
CA THR A 158 10.05 18.17 1.78
C THR A 158 11.38 17.64 1.25
N LYS A 159 12.27 18.52 0.78
CA LYS A 159 13.64 18.19 0.38
C LYS A 159 14.42 17.54 1.53
N ASN A 160 14.38 18.16 2.72
CA ASN A 160 15.05 17.65 3.90
C ASN A 160 14.53 16.28 4.33
N ILE A 161 13.21 16.05 4.28
CA ILE A 161 12.60 14.73 4.56
C ILE A 161 13.07 13.71 3.54
N PHE A 162 13.11 14.05 2.25
CA PHE A 162 13.54 13.15 1.20
C PHE A 162 15.03 12.76 1.36
N ALA A 163 15.90 13.75 1.63
CA ALA A 163 17.30 13.54 1.93
C ALA A 163 17.49 12.65 3.18
N LEU A 164 16.72 12.92 4.23
CA LEU A 164 16.73 12.09 5.45
C LEU A 164 16.33 10.64 5.16
N MET A 165 15.28 10.41 4.35
CA MET A 165 14.89 9.06 3.95
C MET A 165 16.04 8.31 3.28
N PHE A 166 16.84 8.98 2.46
CA PHE A 166 18.03 8.41 1.82
C PHE A 166 19.11 8.06 2.87
N LEU A 167 19.48 9.02 3.72
CA LEU A 167 20.47 8.81 4.78
C LEU A 167 20.08 7.71 5.77
N LEU A 168 18.77 7.47 5.94
CA LEU A 168 18.23 6.35 6.71
C LEU A 168 18.09 5.06 5.88
N ARG A 169 18.96 4.89 4.87
CA ARG A 169 19.06 3.69 4.01
C ARG A 169 17.77 3.37 3.25
N GLY A 170 17.12 4.39 2.72
CA GLY A 170 15.89 4.24 1.94
C GLY A 170 14.68 3.82 2.80
N ILE A 171 14.55 4.38 3.99
CA ILE A 171 13.40 4.12 4.85
C ILE A 171 12.09 4.44 4.12
N PRO A 172 11.09 3.54 4.11
CA PRO A 172 9.78 3.85 3.55
C PRO A 172 9.10 5.00 4.29
N PHE A 173 8.37 5.85 3.58
CA PHE A 173 7.63 6.94 4.20
C PHE A 173 6.67 6.46 5.31
N VAL A 174 6.06 5.27 5.15
CA VAL A 174 5.22 4.71 6.20
C VAL A 174 6.00 4.42 7.49
N ASP A 175 7.20 3.86 7.38
CA ASP A 175 8.03 3.60 8.56
C ASP A 175 8.50 4.92 9.17
N LEU A 176 8.93 5.89 8.34
CA LEU A 176 9.32 7.23 8.78
C LEU A 176 8.20 7.95 9.54
N ALA A 177 6.96 7.89 9.03
CA ALA A 177 5.82 8.58 9.62
C ALA A 177 5.47 8.07 11.03
N TYR A 178 5.72 6.79 11.28
CA TYR A 178 5.44 6.16 12.57
C TYR A 178 6.64 6.07 13.51
N LEU A 179 7.82 6.61 13.14
CA LEU A 179 8.97 6.66 14.05
C LEU A 179 8.63 7.41 15.34
N ARG A 180 9.06 6.87 16.44
CA ARG A 180 8.90 7.45 17.77
C ARG A 180 10.18 8.12 18.23
N LYS A 181 10.07 9.09 19.14
CA LYS A 181 11.23 9.71 19.79
C LYS A 181 12.10 8.68 20.50
N ALA A 182 11.47 7.67 21.12
CA ALA A 182 12.14 6.57 21.81
C ALA A 182 12.92 5.60 20.89
N ASP A 183 12.68 5.64 19.58
CA ASP A 183 13.39 4.79 18.61
C ASP A 183 14.84 5.26 18.40
N ILE A 184 15.18 6.49 18.81
CA ILE A 184 16.54 7.04 18.77
C ILE A 184 17.23 6.81 20.13
N GLN A 185 18.34 6.10 20.12
CA GLN A 185 19.19 5.86 21.27
C GLN A 185 20.64 6.26 20.92
N GLY A 186 21.09 7.41 21.41
CA GLY A 186 22.37 7.99 21.00
C GLY A 186 22.44 8.23 19.49
N ASN A 187 23.40 7.64 18.83
CA ASN A 187 23.58 7.72 17.38
C ASN A 187 22.93 6.55 16.61
N THR A 188 21.97 5.87 17.20
CA THR A 188 21.37 4.68 16.62
C THR A 188 19.85 4.83 16.56
N LEU A 189 19.28 4.58 15.38
CA LEU A 189 17.85 4.46 15.16
C LEU A 189 17.48 2.97 15.12
N ARG A 190 16.59 2.52 16.01
CA ARG A 190 16.08 1.14 16.08
C ARG A 190 14.57 1.15 15.94
N TYR A 191 14.05 0.55 14.86
CA TYR A 191 12.60 0.52 14.61
C TYR A 191 12.16 -0.80 13.98
N ARG A 192 10.89 -1.14 14.13
CA ARG A 192 10.28 -2.30 13.45
C ARG A 192 9.65 -1.88 12.16
N ARG A 193 10.05 -2.53 11.06
CA ARG A 193 9.46 -2.30 9.75
C ARG A 193 7.99 -2.68 9.73
N ARG A 194 7.10 -1.75 9.44
CA ARG A 194 5.64 -1.96 9.50
C ARG A 194 5.14 -3.07 8.57
N LYS A 195 5.74 -3.21 7.40
CA LYS A 195 5.31 -4.22 6.42
C LYS A 195 5.66 -5.66 6.83
N THR A 196 6.77 -5.87 7.54
CA THR A 196 7.34 -7.20 7.77
C THR A 196 7.57 -7.53 9.25
N GLY A 197 7.40 -6.57 10.16
CA GLY A 197 7.70 -6.71 11.58
C GLY A 197 9.19 -6.84 11.92
N ARG A 198 10.09 -6.83 10.90
CA ARG A 198 11.53 -7.00 11.10
C ARG A 198 12.11 -5.79 11.85
N LEU A 199 12.90 -6.05 12.90
CA LEU A 199 13.68 -5.03 13.57
C LEU A 199 14.83 -4.59 12.66
N LEU A 200 14.97 -3.29 12.49
CA LEU A 200 16.05 -2.66 11.74
C LEU A 200 16.81 -1.71 12.65
N THR A 201 18.13 -1.67 12.46
CA THR A 201 19.04 -0.78 13.18
C THR A 201 19.84 0.03 12.15
N VAL A 202 19.83 1.34 12.28
CA VAL A 202 20.50 2.27 11.38
C VAL A 202 21.39 3.19 12.23
N MET A 203 22.69 3.24 11.92
CA MET A 203 23.60 4.22 12.48
C MET A 203 23.30 5.59 11.87
N LEU A 204 23.10 6.58 12.72
CA LEU A 204 22.81 7.95 12.31
C LEU A 204 24.11 8.70 12.04
N THR A 205 24.26 9.18 10.80
CA THR A 205 25.37 10.10 10.46
C THR A 205 25.13 11.48 11.08
N PRO A 206 26.18 12.32 11.22
CA PRO A 206 26.01 13.72 11.66
C PRO A 206 24.98 14.49 10.82
N ASP A 207 24.98 14.28 9.50
CA ASP A 207 24.03 14.92 8.59
C ASP A 207 22.58 14.42 8.83
N ALA A 208 22.40 13.14 9.06
CA ALA A 208 21.08 12.59 9.41
C ALA A 208 20.59 13.21 10.73
N MET A 209 21.45 13.33 11.74
CA MET A 209 21.12 13.96 13.02
C MET A 209 20.75 15.43 12.84
N LYS A 210 21.50 16.19 12.00
CA LYS A 210 21.20 17.58 11.66
C LYS A 210 19.81 17.71 11.01
N LEU A 211 19.51 16.86 10.02
CA LEU A 211 18.21 16.86 9.35
C LEU A 211 17.06 16.46 10.29
N ILE A 212 17.27 15.47 11.16
CA ILE A 212 16.29 15.10 12.18
C ILE A 212 15.93 16.31 13.04
N ARG A 213 16.93 17.05 13.56
CA ARG A 213 16.69 18.25 14.38
C ARG A 213 15.90 19.34 13.63
N ILE A 214 16.13 19.48 12.33
CA ILE A 214 15.42 20.47 11.49
C ILE A 214 13.95 20.06 11.27
N VAL A 215 13.69 18.77 11.05
CA VAL A 215 12.37 18.25 10.64
C VAL A 215 11.52 17.80 11.83
N ALA A 216 12.14 17.36 12.94
CA ALA A 216 11.44 16.85 14.12
C ALA A 216 10.79 17.97 14.97
N LYS A 217 9.97 18.80 14.35
CA LYS A 217 9.22 19.89 15.03
C LYS A 217 7.88 19.36 15.56
N THR A 218 7.92 18.38 16.45
CA THR A 218 6.74 17.82 17.11
C THR A 218 6.49 18.48 18.47
N LYS A 219 5.24 18.44 18.92
CA LYS A 219 4.90 18.85 20.28
C LYS A 219 5.62 17.97 21.32
N PRO A 220 6.01 18.51 22.50
CA PRO A 220 6.71 17.73 23.53
C PRO A 220 5.97 16.45 23.93
N GLU A 221 4.64 16.49 24.05
CA GLU A 221 3.75 15.40 24.42
C GLU A 221 3.57 14.33 23.32
N SER A 222 3.88 14.66 22.05
CA SER A 222 3.77 13.71 20.96
C SER A 222 4.80 12.58 21.09
N PRO A 223 4.40 11.30 21.01
CA PRO A 223 5.35 10.19 21.02
C PRO A 223 6.12 10.08 19.68
N TYR A 224 5.58 10.67 18.60
CA TYR A 224 6.17 10.58 17.27
C TYR A 224 7.37 11.50 17.08
N LEU A 225 8.33 11.03 16.31
CA LEU A 225 9.55 11.80 16.00
C LEU A 225 9.24 12.95 15.03
N PHE A 226 8.34 12.74 14.07
CA PHE A 226 8.00 13.70 13.02
C PHE A 226 6.52 14.10 13.08
N PRO A 227 6.16 15.32 12.62
CA PRO A 227 4.80 15.85 12.72
C PRO A 227 3.85 15.33 11.64
N PHE A 228 3.89 14.03 11.35
CA PHE A 228 3.01 13.40 10.37
C PHE A 228 1.75 12.83 11.00
N LEU A 229 1.82 12.46 12.28
CA LEU A 229 0.76 11.81 13.04
C LEU A 229 0.55 12.53 14.36
N SER A 230 -0.72 12.57 14.77
CA SER A 230 -1.16 13.03 16.10
C SER A 230 -1.96 11.96 16.83
N SER A 231 -2.69 11.15 16.09
CA SER A 231 -3.55 10.09 16.63
C SER A 231 -2.75 8.87 17.08
N PRO A 232 -3.26 8.10 18.08
CA PRO A 232 -2.62 6.88 18.56
C PRO A 232 -2.40 5.85 17.46
N GLU A 233 -1.26 5.16 17.51
CA GLU A 233 -0.94 4.08 16.58
C GLU A 233 -2.00 2.96 16.64
N GLY A 234 -2.30 2.34 15.49
CA GLY A 234 -3.32 1.29 15.36
C GLY A 234 -4.73 1.81 15.12
N THR A 235 -4.97 3.13 15.27
CA THR A 235 -6.28 3.73 15.01
C THR A 235 -6.50 4.03 13.51
N GLU A 236 -7.77 4.11 13.09
CA GLU A 236 -8.15 4.54 11.74
C GLU A 236 -7.71 5.99 11.48
N ALA A 237 -7.79 6.84 12.50
CA ALA A 237 -7.36 8.24 12.43
C ALA A 237 -5.87 8.36 12.07
N ALA A 238 -4.98 7.63 12.77
CA ALA A 238 -3.56 7.60 12.46
C ALA A 238 -3.27 7.10 11.03
N TYR A 239 -4.05 6.11 10.56
CA TYR A 239 -3.94 5.63 9.19
C TYR A 239 -4.33 6.70 8.16
N HIS A 240 -5.40 7.46 8.40
CA HIS A 240 -5.81 8.56 7.53
C HIS A 240 -4.83 9.73 7.54
N GLU A 241 -4.29 10.09 8.70
CA GLU A 241 -3.24 11.10 8.84
C GLU A 241 -1.99 10.71 8.03
N TYR A 242 -1.54 9.46 8.18
CA TYR A 242 -0.46 8.90 7.38
C TYR A 242 -0.73 9.01 5.88
N GLN A 243 -1.91 8.59 5.42
CA GLN A 243 -2.25 8.65 4.00
C GLN A 243 -2.30 10.08 3.45
N SER A 244 -2.81 11.02 4.23
CA SER A 244 -2.84 12.44 3.88
C SER A 244 -1.43 13.01 3.80
N SER A 245 -0.59 12.72 4.79
CA SER A 245 0.82 13.12 4.82
C SER A 245 1.60 12.56 3.63
N LEU A 246 1.41 11.28 3.27
CA LEU A 246 2.05 10.67 2.11
C LEU A 246 1.61 11.32 0.79
N ARG A 247 0.31 11.59 0.63
CA ARG A 247 -0.19 12.29 -0.58
C ARG A 247 0.41 13.67 -0.70
N MET A 248 0.42 14.44 0.38
CA MET A 248 0.99 15.79 0.40
C MET A 248 2.50 15.75 0.14
N PHE A 249 3.22 14.80 0.73
CA PHE A 249 4.65 14.61 0.50
C PHE A 249 4.96 14.33 -0.97
N ASN A 250 4.25 13.37 -1.60
CA ASN A 250 4.44 13.06 -3.02
C ASN A 250 4.03 14.24 -3.94
N TYR A 251 2.98 14.97 -3.60
CA TYR A 251 2.60 16.19 -4.33
C TYR A 251 3.70 17.24 -4.28
N ARG A 252 4.27 17.49 -3.09
CA ARG A 252 5.38 18.45 -2.93
C ARG A 252 6.66 17.98 -3.63
N LEU A 253 6.94 16.65 -3.62
CA LEU A 253 8.04 16.07 -4.40
C LEU A 253 7.87 16.30 -5.91
N SER A 254 6.66 16.15 -6.43
CA SER A 254 6.39 16.44 -7.85
C SER A 254 6.61 17.90 -8.23
N ARG A 255 6.41 18.83 -7.28
CA ARG A 255 6.73 20.26 -7.47
C ARG A 255 8.22 20.53 -7.38
N LEU A 256 8.92 19.86 -6.46
CA LEU A 256 10.38 19.92 -6.32
C LEU A 256 11.10 19.53 -7.61
N LYS A 257 10.56 18.58 -8.37
CA LYS A 257 11.10 18.16 -9.68
C LYS A 257 11.38 19.35 -10.61
N LYS A 258 10.55 20.41 -10.58
CA LYS A 258 10.73 21.59 -11.43
C LYS A 258 12.01 22.37 -11.13
N TYR A 259 12.51 22.27 -9.90
CA TYR A 259 13.74 22.91 -9.44
C TYR A 259 14.96 22.00 -9.52
N MET A 260 14.73 20.70 -9.75
CA MET A 260 15.78 19.71 -9.91
C MET A 260 15.85 19.34 -11.40
N LYS A 261 17.01 19.43 -12.01
CA LYS A 261 17.22 19.07 -13.44
C LYS A 261 17.10 17.56 -13.71
N THR A 262 16.39 16.79 -12.86
CA THR A 262 16.23 15.35 -13.02
C THR A 262 15.05 15.03 -13.91
N ALA A 263 15.24 14.11 -14.85
CA ALA A 263 14.24 13.76 -15.86
C ALA A 263 13.08 12.93 -15.31
N ASP A 264 13.26 12.19 -14.20
CA ASP A 264 12.36 11.13 -13.77
C ASP A 264 11.32 11.53 -12.72
N HIS A 265 10.29 10.70 -12.59
CA HIS A 265 9.21 10.90 -11.64
C HIS A 265 9.71 10.78 -10.19
N LEU A 266 9.74 11.90 -9.47
CA LEU A 266 10.14 11.95 -8.07
C LEU A 266 8.96 11.55 -7.16
N SER A 267 9.17 10.53 -6.34
CA SER A 267 8.20 10.04 -5.36
C SER A 267 8.90 9.48 -4.12
N SER A 268 8.15 9.22 -3.05
CA SER A 268 8.67 8.54 -1.84
C SER A 268 9.27 7.16 -2.10
N TYR A 269 9.06 6.57 -3.27
CA TYR A 269 9.64 5.28 -3.70
C TYR A 269 11.01 5.43 -4.37
N THR A 270 11.34 6.59 -4.91
CA THR A 270 12.57 6.82 -5.66
C THR A 270 13.82 6.90 -4.78
N VAL A 271 13.64 6.99 -3.46
CA VAL A 271 14.71 6.96 -2.43
C VAL A 271 15.33 5.58 -2.24
N ARG A 272 14.75 4.53 -2.84
CA ARG A 272 15.12 3.12 -2.57
C ARG A 272 16.02 2.54 -3.64
#